data_bc2dac5e68a614168504c670df3f5090
#
_entry.id   bc2dac5e68a614168504c670df3f5090
#
_cell.length_a   1.000
_cell.length_b   1.000
_cell.length_c   1.000
_cell.angle_alpha   90.00
_cell.angle_beta   90.00
_cell.angle_gamma   90.00
#
_symmetry.space_group_name_H-M   'P 1'
#
loop_
_entity.id
_entity.type
_entity.pdbx_description
1 polymer ?
#
loop_
_entity_poly.entity_id
_entity_poly.type
_entity_poly.pdbx_seq_one_letter_code
_entity_poly.pdbx_strand_id
1 'polypeptide(L)'
;MLVLSGFAFIIPCSPAFSQCCSSGSPTGASTFIGLLNKNTLHVISFYRNSFSDVYYKGSVKDTDYAFVKNSSFDYVGLSVGYGLTKKITAEYEMGYFISKIQRYNLTPEYLLKGYGLSNGSILLKYGLLVKPAKNIEITAGTGIKFPFTMEPQYVNNVKLPRDIQPSTGAFGFTSQLFFNKGFPSITLRVFSLNKYEINGANSEDYRYGNFLMNSLFISKKICNNFFGIIQFRSDNRQPDRYNKVVFVNSGSEVIFVSPHLSYSISGKWHIDILTDFPVYKNYVGKQLTPKYSYAISLTRDFNNCVPKEPVNQK
;
A
#
# COMPACT_ATOMS: atom_id res chain seq x y z
N MET A 1 48.60 -31.87 1.94
CA MET A 1 48.54 -30.44 2.30
C MET A 1 48.04 -29.68 1.07
N LEU A 2 46.72 -29.57 0.91
CA LEU A 2 46.08 -28.93 -0.24
C LEU A 2 45.72 -27.49 0.17
N VAL A 3 46.33 -26.50 -0.52
CA VAL A 3 46.04 -25.08 -0.37
C VAL A 3 44.87 -24.73 -1.27
N LEU A 4 43.70 -24.49 -0.69
CA LEU A 4 42.58 -23.89 -1.40
C LEU A 4 42.80 -22.36 -1.49
N SER A 5 43.18 -21.87 -2.67
CA SER A 5 43.22 -20.44 -2.95
C SER A 5 41.81 -19.96 -3.26
N GLY A 6 41.22 -19.20 -2.35
CA GLY A 6 39.92 -18.54 -2.53
C GLY A 6 40.04 -17.38 -3.50
N PHE A 7 39.41 -17.50 -4.66
CA PHE A 7 39.21 -16.38 -5.59
C PHE A 7 38.08 -15.48 -5.06
N ALA A 8 38.46 -14.35 -4.46
CA ALA A 8 37.54 -13.29 -4.13
C ALA A 8 37.13 -12.56 -5.43
N PHE A 9 35.93 -12.85 -5.94
CA PHE A 9 35.30 -12.06 -7.01
C PHE A 9 34.92 -10.69 -6.44
N ILE A 10 35.74 -9.68 -6.71
CA ILE A 10 35.37 -8.27 -6.52
C ILE A 10 34.44 -7.90 -7.67
N ILE A 11 33.11 -7.98 -7.45
CA ILE A 11 32.10 -7.45 -8.37
C ILE A 11 32.12 -5.94 -8.23
N PRO A 12 32.44 -5.15 -9.28
CA PRO A 12 32.33 -3.70 -9.22
C PRO A 12 30.87 -3.32 -8.98
N CYS A 13 30.58 -2.78 -7.81
CA CYS A 13 29.27 -2.26 -7.45
C CYS A 13 29.06 -0.96 -8.24
N SER A 14 28.45 -1.06 -9.42
CA SER A 14 27.89 0.11 -10.10
C SER A 14 26.86 0.73 -9.13
N PRO A 15 26.79 2.05 -8.97
CA PRO A 15 25.75 2.67 -8.16
C PRO A 15 24.39 2.43 -8.81
N ALA A 16 23.75 1.32 -8.48
CA ALA A 16 22.35 1.09 -8.77
C ALA A 16 21.58 2.06 -7.88
N PHE A 17 20.94 3.05 -8.49
CA PHE A 17 19.97 3.88 -7.81
C PHE A 17 18.77 3.00 -7.46
N SER A 18 18.89 2.29 -6.33
CA SER A 18 17.82 1.48 -5.77
C SER A 18 16.73 2.43 -5.30
N GLN A 19 15.60 2.40 -5.98
CA GLN A 19 14.38 3.04 -5.49
C GLN A 19 13.92 2.26 -4.27
N CYS A 20 14.13 2.81 -3.07
CA CYS A 20 13.60 2.23 -1.84
C CYS A 20 12.08 2.26 -1.89
N CYS A 21 11.49 1.10 -1.97
CA CYS A 21 10.06 0.90 -1.92
C CYS A 21 9.62 0.81 -0.47
N SER A 22 8.60 1.53 -0.11
CA SER A 22 7.94 1.43 1.18
C SER A 22 6.58 0.78 1.00
N SER A 23 6.11 0.03 1.96
CA SER A 23 4.83 -0.64 1.94
C SER A 23 3.68 0.29 2.32
N GLY A 24 2.55 0.13 1.76
CA GLY A 24 1.37 0.92 1.98
C GLY A 24 0.19 0.17 2.64
N SER A 25 -1.02 0.68 2.55
CA SER A 25 -2.25 0.12 3.09
C SER A 25 -2.77 -1.07 2.27
N PRO A 26 -3.76 -1.84 2.72
CA PRO A 26 -4.39 -2.89 1.91
C PRO A 26 -4.94 -2.40 0.57
N THR A 27 -5.20 -1.09 0.47
CA THR A 27 -5.59 -0.40 -0.75
C THR A 27 -4.45 0.43 -1.35
N GLY A 28 -3.20 0.25 -0.96
CA GLY A 28 -2.08 1.10 -1.36
C GLY A 28 -0.77 0.60 -0.82
N ALA A 29 -0.62 -0.72 -0.74
CA ALA A 29 0.66 -1.33 -0.39
C ALA A 29 1.65 -1.26 -1.54
N SER A 30 1.23 -0.81 -2.70
CA SER A 30 2.16 -0.60 -3.77
C SER A 30 3.11 0.52 -3.41
N THR A 31 4.25 0.12 -3.07
CA THR A 31 5.38 0.96 -2.84
C THR A 31 6.16 1.22 -4.08
N PHE A 32 5.54 0.89 -5.20
CA PHE A 32 6.02 1.35 -6.45
C PHE A 32 5.75 2.83 -6.60
N ILE A 33 6.63 3.56 -6.00
CA ILE A 33 6.55 4.99 -5.92
C ILE A 33 7.47 5.54 -7.00
N GLY A 34 6.90 6.10 -8.08
CA GLY A 34 7.65 6.71 -9.15
C GLY A 34 7.65 5.93 -10.47
N LEU A 35 8.63 6.22 -11.34
CA LEU A 35 8.78 5.59 -12.65
C LEU A 35 9.78 4.46 -12.63
N LEU A 36 9.49 3.44 -13.43
CA LEU A 36 10.44 2.41 -13.78
C LEU A 36 11.26 2.79 -15.02
N ASN A 37 12.47 2.31 -15.04
CA ASN A 37 13.24 2.28 -16.29
C ASN A 37 12.52 1.43 -17.34
N LYS A 38 12.67 1.79 -18.60
CA LYS A 38 12.10 1.00 -19.70
C LYS A 38 12.54 -0.46 -19.60
N ASN A 39 11.60 -1.38 -19.84
CA ASN A 39 11.81 -2.84 -19.78
C ASN A 39 12.19 -3.37 -18.37
N THR A 40 11.94 -2.61 -17.32
CA THR A 40 12.06 -3.10 -15.94
C THR A 40 10.72 -3.64 -15.49
N LEU A 41 10.69 -4.88 -15.03
CA LEU A 41 9.58 -5.47 -14.30
C LEU A 41 9.89 -5.41 -12.82
N HIS A 42 8.96 -4.89 -12.03
CA HIS A 42 9.04 -4.75 -10.59
C HIS A 42 7.89 -5.52 -9.94
N VAL A 43 8.21 -6.37 -9.01
CA VAL A 43 7.22 -7.22 -8.34
C VAL A 43 7.34 -7.05 -6.84
N ILE A 44 6.23 -6.76 -6.19
CA ILE A 44 6.11 -6.69 -4.73
C ILE A 44 5.07 -7.71 -4.30
N SER A 45 5.43 -8.59 -3.38
CA SER A 45 4.49 -9.38 -2.61
C SER A 45 4.53 -8.92 -1.16
N PHE A 46 3.37 -8.85 -0.50
CA PHE A 46 3.32 -8.37 0.88
C PHE A 46 2.22 -9.07 1.66
N TYR A 47 2.45 -9.18 2.96
CA TYR A 47 1.47 -9.55 3.96
C TYR A 47 1.18 -8.36 4.86
N ARG A 48 -0.07 -8.18 5.26
CA ARG A 48 -0.49 -7.16 6.20
C ARG A 48 -1.51 -7.69 7.19
N ASN A 49 -1.31 -7.37 8.45
CA ASN A 49 -2.29 -7.57 9.51
C ASN A 49 -2.75 -6.21 10.07
N SER A 50 -3.99 -6.12 10.51
CA SER A 50 -4.52 -4.98 11.23
C SER A 50 -5.46 -5.44 12.33
N PHE A 51 -5.44 -4.73 13.45
CA PHE A 51 -6.26 -5.01 14.61
C PHE A 51 -6.95 -3.74 15.12
N SER A 52 -8.23 -3.87 15.50
CA SER A 52 -9.10 -2.80 15.95
C SER A 52 -9.91 -3.28 17.15
N ASP A 53 -9.86 -2.55 18.28
CA ASP A 53 -10.57 -2.92 19.53
C ASP A 53 -11.12 -1.71 20.30
N VAL A 54 -11.00 -0.51 19.73
CA VAL A 54 -11.39 0.73 20.40
C VAL A 54 -12.35 1.52 19.51
N TYR A 55 -13.46 1.95 20.09
CA TYR A 55 -14.40 2.84 19.43
C TYR A 55 -14.05 4.31 19.65
N TYR A 56 -14.32 5.10 18.61
CA TYR A 56 -14.26 6.56 18.65
C TYR A 56 -15.55 7.15 18.11
N LYS A 57 -15.95 8.30 18.68
CA LYS A 57 -17.00 9.18 18.16
C LYS A 57 -16.39 10.57 18.05
N GLY A 58 -16.28 11.09 16.84
CA GLY A 58 -15.39 12.23 16.60
C GLY A 58 -13.96 11.87 16.94
N SER A 59 -13.26 12.73 17.67
CA SER A 59 -11.90 12.52 18.16
C SER A 59 -11.84 11.92 19.57
N VAL A 60 -12.97 11.61 20.19
CA VAL A 60 -13.06 11.12 21.56
C VAL A 60 -13.25 9.61 21.58
N LYS A 61 -12.49 8.94 22.46
CA LYS A 61 -12.66 7.51 22.70
C LYS A 61 -14.03 7.25 23.31
N ASP A 62 -14.79 6.36 22.68
CA ASP A 62 -16.10 5.93 23.14
C ASP A 62 -15.96 4.62 23.94
N THR A 63 -16.39 4.64 25.19
CA THR A 63 -16.33 3.50 26.12
C THR A 63 -17.68 2.84 26.35
N ASP A 64 -18.75 3.36 25.71
CA ASP A 64 -20.07 2.75 25.81
C ASP A 64 -20.07 1.36 25.19
N TYR A 65 -21.01 0.53 25.65
CA TYR A 65 -21.18 -0.81 25.13
C TYR A 65 -21.20 -0.82 23.61
N ALA A 66 -20.42 -1.74 23.05
CA ALA A 66 -20.32 -1.96 21.61
C ALA A 66 -20.63 -3.41 21.27
N PHE A 67 -21.46 -3.61 20.26
CA PHE A 67 -21.87 -4.94 19.80
C PHE A 67 -20.69 -5.75 19.22
N VAL A 68 -19.78 -5.08 18.49
CA VAL A 68 -18.53 -5.70 18.01
C VAL A 68 -17.42 -5.44 19.03
N LYS A 69 -16.86 -6.51 19.59
CA LYS A 69 -15.77 -6.46 20.58
C LYS A 69 -14.44 -6.05 19.95
N ASN A 70 -14.09 -6.68 18.83
CA ASN A 70 -12.90 -6.35 18.05
C ASN A 70 -13.03 -6.81 16.59
N SER A 71 -12.15 -6.29 15.75
CA SER A 71 -12.02 -6.69 14.36
C SER A 71 -10.55 -6.80 13.97
N SER A 72 -10.25 -7.75 13.09
CA SER A 72 -8.91 -7.91 12.52
C SER A 72 -8.98 -8.39 11.09
N PHE A 73 -7.89 -8.19 10.35
CA PHE A 73 -7.73 -8.83 9.06
C PHE A 73 -6.30 -9.27 8.82
N ASP A 74 -6.18 -10.31 8.00
CA ASP A 74 -4.94 -10.81 7.42
C ASP A 74 -5.05 -10.73 5.90
N TYR A 75 -4.11 -10.06 5.27
CA TYR A 75 -4.15 -9.74 3.85
C TYR A 75 -2.82 -10.05 3.18
N VAL A 76 -2.86 -10.69 2.02
CA VAL A 76 -1.73 -10.84 1.12
C VAL A 76 -2.00 -10.08 -0.16
N GLY A 77 -1.00 -9.37 -0.65
CA GLY A 77 -1.12 -8.57 -1.87
C GLY A 77 0.04 -8.80 -2.83
N LEU A 78 -0.22 -8.53 -4.08
CA LEU A 78 0.73 -8.55 -5.17
C LEU A 78 0.60 -7.24 -5.95
N SER A 79 1.73 -6.55 -6.15
CA SER A 79 1.82 -5.41 -7.06
C SER A 79 2.88 -5.69 -8.12
N VAL A 80 2.55 -5.42 -9.37
CA VAL A 80 3.42 -5.63 -10.52
C VAL A 80 3.50 -4.34 -11.31
N GLY A 81 4.69 -3.77 -11.42
CA GLY A 81 4.96 -2.59 -12.23
C GLY A 81 5.80 -2.94 -13.45
N TYR A 82 5.52 -2.30 -14.58
CA TYR A 82 6.32 -2.45 -15.80
C TYR A 82 6.62 -1.10 -16.45
N GLY A 83 7.90 -0.83 -16.66
CA GLY A 83 8.38 0.35 -17.38
C GLY A 83 8.17 0.21 -18.89
N LEU A 84 7.09 0.80 -19.41
CA LEU A 84 6.76 0.78 -20.84
C LEU A 84 7.72 1.67 -21.63
N THR A 85 7.99 2.85 -21.12
CA THR A 85 8.94 3.82 -21.69
C THR A 85 9.78 4.47 -20.60
N LYS A 86 10.67 5.39 -20.95
CA LYS A 86 11.40 6.20 -19.94
C LYS A 86 10.51 7.13 -19.14
N LYS A 87 9.25 7.33 -19.55
CA LYS A 87 8.29 8.26 -18.92
C LYS A 87 6.97 7.60 -18.53
N ILE A 88 6.73 6.35 -18.90
CA ILE A 88 5.45 5.68 -18.66
C ILE A 88 5.71 4.36 -17.96
N THR A 89 5.01 4.15 -16.84
CA THR A 89 4.97 2.89 -16.09
C THR A 89 3.52 2.43 -15.97
N ALA A 90 3.26 1.18 -16.30
CA ALA A 90 2.00 0.51 -15.97
C ALA A 90 2.15 -0.24 -14.64
N GLU A 91 1.11 -0.21 -13.82
CA GLU A 91 1.06 -0.93 -12.56
C GLU A 91 -0.25 -1.71 -12.45
N TYR A 92 -0.15 -2.91 -11.93
CA TYR A 92 -1.28 -3.76 -11.57
C TYR A 92 -1.15 -4.17 -10.10
N GLU A 93 -2.24 -4.06 -9.35
CA GLU A 93 -2.31 -4.49 -7.95
C GLU A 93 -3.52 -5.39 -7.73
N MET A 94 -3.33 -6.43 -6.95
CA MET A 94 -4.40 -7.32 -6.49
C MET A 94 -4.07 -7.85 -5.09
N GLY A 95 -5.07 -8.38 -4.41
CA GLY A 95 -4.83 -9.01 -3.12
C GLY A 95 -5.96 -9.92 -2.66
N TYR A 96 -5.68 -10.64 -1.60
CA TYR A 96 -6.56 -11.64 -1.02
C TYR A 96 -6.61 -11.49 0.50
N PHE A 97 -7.81 -11.39 1.06
CA PHE A 97 -8.02 -11.50 2.48
C PHE A 97 -8.01 -12.97 2.90
N ILE A 98 -6.97 -13.38 3.63
CA ILE A 98 -6.91 -14.70 4.28
C ILE A 98 -8.00 -14.78 5.33
N SER A 99 -8.22 -13.67 6.03
CA SER A 99 -9.30 -13.50 6.99
C SER A 99 -9.66 -12.03 7.18
N LYS A 100 -10.95 -11.76 7.34
CA LYS A 100 -11.51 -10.51 7.90
C LYS A 100 -12.47 -10.94 8.99
N ILE A 101 -12.14 -10.66 10.24
CA ILE A 101 -12.84 -11.21 11.40
C ILE A 101 -13.51 -10.07 12.17
N GLN A 102 -14.76 -10.28 12.55
CA GLN A 102 -15.43 -9.52 13.61
C GLN A 102 -15.83 -10.47 14.73
N ARG A 103 -15.41 -10.14 15.95
CA ARG A 103 -15.84 -10.82 17.18
C ARG A 103 -16.89 -9.97 17.87
N TYR A 104 -18.00 -10.61 18.20
CA TYR A 104 -19.15 -9.95 18.81
C TYR A 104 -19.15 -10.13 20.33
N ASN A 105 -19.66 -9.12 21.02
CA ASN A 105 -19.75 -9.12 22.48
C ASN A 105 -21.02 -9.85 22.94
N LEU A 106 -21.11 -11.13 22.64
CA LEU A 106 -22.24 -12.03 22.94
C LEU A 106 -21.77 -13.20 23.80
N THR A 107 -22.73 -13.85 24.49
CA THR A 107 -22.50 -15.07 25.26
C THR A 107 -23.47 -16.16 24.75
N PRO A 108 -23.00 -17.25 24.11
CA PRO A 108 -21.59 -17.55 23.77
C PRO A 108 -20.99 -16.59 22.76
N GLU A 109 -19.66 -16.49 22.74
CA GLU A 109 -18.95 -15.61 21.81
C GLU A 109 -19.29 -15.95 20.36
N TYR A 110 -19.68 -14.94 19.59
CA TYR A 110 -20.04 -15.10 18.17
C TYR A 110 -18.98 -14.44 17.30
N LEU A 111 -18.57 -15.13 16.23
CA LEU A 111 -17.54 -14.69 15.31
C LEU A 111 -18.02 -14.81 13.88
N LEU A 112 -17.84 -13.74 13.09
CA LEU A 112 -18.00 -13.77 11.64
C LEU A 112 -16.63 -13.63 10.96
N LYS A 113 -16.41 -14.42 9.91
CA LYS A 113 -15.19 -14.43 9.13
C LYS A 113 -15.50 -14.31 7.65
N GLY A 114 -14.99 -13.23 7.01
CA GLY A 114 -14.92 -13.08 5.56
C GLY A 114 -13.52 -13.47 5.05
N TYR A 115 -13.43 -13.88 3.79
CA TYR A 115 -12.18 -14.19 3.09
C TYR A 115 -12.38 -14.07 1.58
N GLY A 116 -11.33 -13.93 0.81
CA GLY A 116 -11.43 -13.94 -0.64
C GLY A 116 -10.66 -12.82 -1.34
N LEU A 117 -10.77 -12.77 -2.65
CA LEU A 117 -10.15 -11.73 -3.48
C LEU A 117 -10.72 -10.36 -3.12
N SER A 118 -9.84 -9.41 -2.98
CA SER A 118 -10.14 -8.00 -2.74
C SER A 118 -10.49 -7.30 -4.07
N ASN A 119 -10.32 -6.00 -4.12
CA ASN A 119 -10.35 -5.28 -5.40
C ASN A 119 -8.98 -5.37 -6.08
N GLY A 120 -8.98 -5.37 -7.42
CA GLY A 120 -7.79 -5.12 -8.21
C GLY A 120 -7.72 -3.66 -8.67
N SER A 121 -6.54 -3.23 -9.10
CA SER A 121 -6.36 -1.93 -9.74
C SER A 121 -5.35 -1.99 -10.88
N ILE A 122 -5.58 -1.17 -11.91
CA ILE A 122 -4.63 -0.92 -13.00
C ILE A 122 -4.38 0.57 -13.01
N LEU A 123 -3.12 0.97 -13.01
CA LEU A 123 -2.68 2.35 -12.98
C LEU A 123 -1.66 2.61 -14.07
N LEU A 124 -1.80 3.73 -14.80
CA LEU A 124 -0.78 4.26 -15.69
C LEU A 124 -0.17 5.51 -15.06
N LYS A 125 1.16 5.52 -14.96
CA LYS A 125 1.96 6.61 -14.39
C LYS A 125 2.75 7.30 -15.50
N TYR A 126 2.77 8.63 -15.47
CA TYR A 126 3.53 9.47 -16.41
C TYR A 126 4.47 10.42 -15.67
N GLY A 127 5.72 10.45 -16.10
CA GLY A 127 6.73 11.35 -15.55
C GLY A 127 6.58 12.76 -16.08
N LEU A 128 6.02 13.65 -15.24
CA LEU A 128 5.88 15.08 -15.53
C LEU A 128 7.23 15.78 -15.51
N LEU A 129 8.05 15.48 -14.51
CA LEU A 129 9.40 16.03 -14.35
C LEU A 129 10.34 14.92 -13.89
N VAL A 130 11.33 14.58 -14.71
CA VAL A 130 12.35 13.57 -14.37
C VAL A 130 13.72 14.19 -14.63
N LYS A 131 14.42 14.55 -13.57
CA LYS A 131 15.78 15.13 -13.61
C LYS A 131 16.75 14.27 -12.77
N PRO A 132 17.30 13.18 -13.32
CA PRO A 132 18.17 12.25 -12.58
C PRO A 132 19.39 12.95 -11.98
N ALA A 133 20.04 13.88 -12.72
CA ALA A 133 21.19 14.63 -12.24
C ALA A 133 20.91 15.50 -10.99
N LYS A 134 19.64 15.87 -10.77
CA LYS A 134 19.20 16.64 -9.58
C LYS A 134 18.50 15.75 -8.56
N ASN A 135 18.36 14.45 -8.82
CA ASN A 135 17.60 13.49 -8.00
C ASN A 135 16.18 13.98 -7.71
N ILE A 136 15.50 14.54 -8.73
CA ILE A 136 14.12 15.03 -8.65
C ILE A 136 13.25 14.26 -9.61
N GLU A 137 12.09 13.84 -9.12
CA GLU A 137 11.05 13.18 -9.91
C GLU A 137 9.67 13.68 -9.48
N ILE A 138 8.82 13.99 -10.46
CA ILE A 138 7.39 14.25 -10.28
C ILE A 138 6.64 13.35 -11.26
N THR A 139 5.73 12.54 -10.74
CA THR A 139 4.97 11.58 -11.53
C THR A 139 3.48 11.71 -11.22
N ALA A 140 2.65 11.79 -12.25
CA ALA A 140 1.20 11.67 -12.11
C ALA A 140 0.75 10.30 -12.61
N GLY A 141 -0.26 9.75 -11.98
CA GLY A 141 -0.86 8.47 -12.36
C GLY A 141 -2.37 8.52 -12.35
N THR A 142 -2.99 7.72 -13.19
CA THR A 142 -4.44 7.54 -13.23
C THR A 142 -4.79 6.09 -13.54
N GLY A 143 -5.91 5.61 -13.02
CA GLY A 143 -6.27 4.22 -13.19
C GLY A 143 -7.68 3.86 -12.72
N ILE A 144 -7.98 2.59 -12.85
CA ILE A 144 -9.27 2.00 -12.52
C ILE A 144 -9.06 0.99 -11.40
N LYS A 145 -9.92 1.04 -10.40
CA LYS A 145 -10.12 0.01 -9.40
C LYS A 145 -11.35 -0.81 -9.79
N PHE A 146 -11.25 -2.12 -9.74
CA PHE A 146 -12.34 -3.03 -10.10
C PHE A 146 -12.50 -4.12 -9.05
N PRO A 147 -13.74 -4.59 -8.80
CA PRO A 147 -13.99 -5.69 -7.89
C PRO A 147 -13.72 -7.04 -8.58
N PHE A 148 -13.12 -7.99 -7.88
CA PHE A 148 -13.06 -9.37 -8.38
C PHE A 148 -14.38 -10.12 -8.15
N THR A 149 -15.14 -9.71 -7.13
CA THR A 149 -16.48 -10.21 -6.86
C THR A 149 -17.44 -9.04 -6.72
N MET A 150 -18.54 -9.06 -7.46
CA MET A 150 -19.61 -8.05 -7.39
C MET A 150 -20.66 -8.40 -6.34
N GLU A 151 -20.87 -9.68 -6.13
CA GLU A 151 -21.84 -10.17 -5.17
C GLU A 151 -21.27 -10.21 -3.73
N PRO A 152 -22.09 -9.90 -2.72
CA PRO A 152 -21.68 -9.99 -1.33
C PRO A 152 -21.44 -11.44 -0.92
N GLN A 153 -20.49 -11.64 0.01
CA GLN A 153 -20.23 -12.94 0.58
C GLN A 153 -21.24 -13.29 1.66
N TYR A 154 -21.68 -14.55 1.66
CA TYR A 154 -22.56 -15.17 2.65
C TYR A 154 -21.81 -16.30 3.37
N VAL A 155 -22.07 -16.48 4.65
CA VAL A 155 -21.60 -17.62 5.43
C VAL A 155 -22.82 -18.22 6.15
N ASN A 156 -23.09 -19.51 5.98
CA ASN A 156 -24.27 -20.19 6.52
C ASN A 156 -25.60 -19.46 6.20
N ASN A 157 -25.77 -19.01 4.97
CA ASN A 157 -26.91 -18.21 4.47
C ASN A 157 -27.06 -16.83 5.15
N VAL A 158 -26.10 -16.40 5.96
CA VAL A 158 -26.07 -15.07 6.55
C VAL A 158 -25.15 -14.18 5.74
N LYS A 159 -25.65 -13.06 5.24
CA LYS A 159 -24.85 -12.06 4.57
C LYS A 159 -23.84 -11.46 5.54
N LEU A 160 -22.56 -11.46 5.16
CA LEU A 160 -21.54 -10.82 5.98
C LEU A 160 -21.72 -9.30 6.03
N PRO A 161 -21.46 -8.67 7.18
CA PRO A 161 -21.38 -7.21 7.30
C PRO A 161 -20.39 -6.61 6.29
N ARG A 162 -20.64 -5.39 5.84
CA ARG A 162 -19.82 -4.69 4.85
C ARG A 162 -18.34 -4.58 5.24
N ASP A 163 -18.07 -4.38 6.52
CA ASP A 163 -16.71 -4.23 7.05
C ASP A 163 -15.85 -5.47 6.89
N ILE A 164 -16.46 -6.65 6.78
CA ILE A 164 -15.75 -7.91 6.59
C ILE A 164 -15.96 -8.53 5.20
N GLN A 165 -16.64 -7.85 4.29
CA GLN A 165 -16.67 -8.23 2.88
C GLN A 165 -15.25 -8.12 2.29
N PRO A 166 -14.77 -9.09 1.50
CA PRO A 166 -13.44 -9.04 0.90
C PRO A 166 -13.33 -8.01 -0.22
N SER A 167 -14.39 -7.79 -0.99
CA SER A 167 -14.47 -6.85 -2.11
C SER A 167 -15.52 -5.76 -1.84
N THR A 168 -15.35 -4.59 -2.45
CA THR A 168 -16.36 -3.52 -2.39
C THR A 168 -17.55 -3.78 -3.30
N GLY A 169 -17.43 -4.71 -4.27
CA GLY A 169 -18.43 -4.95 -5.30
C GLY A 169 -18.62 -3.80 -6.30
N ALA A 170 -17.75 -2.79 -6.28
CA ALA A 170 -17.90 -1.57 -7.07
C ALA A 170 -16.62 -1.21 -7.81
N PHE A 171 -16.79 -0.66 -9.03
CA PHE A 171 -15.72 0.01 -9.75
C PHE A 171 -15.38 1.35 -9.11
N GLY A 172 -14.14 1.78 -9.32
CA GLY A 172 -13.68 3.09 -8.88
C GLY A 172 -12.61 3.64 -9.82
N PHE A 173 -12.33 4.91 -9.65
CA PHE A 173 -11.28 5.62 -10.37
C PHE A 173 -10.22 6.09 -9.38
N THR A 174 -8.95 5.93 -9.73
CA THR A 174 -7.82 6.33 -8.90
C THR A 174 -6.98 7.36 -9.62
N SER A 175 -6.57 8.41 -8.93
CA SER A 175 -5.54 9.33 -9.36
C SER A 175 -4.43 9.41 -8.31
N GLN A 176 -3.20 9.67 -8.76
CA GLN A 176 -2.04 9.67 -7.90
C GLN A 176 -1.06 10.75 -8.34
N LEU A 177 -0.44 11.43 -7.38
CA LEU A 177 0.68 12.33 -7.59
C LEU A 177 1.83 11.90 -6.69
N PHE A 178 3.00 11.73 -7.28
CA PHE A 178 4.22 11.38 -6.60
C PHE A 178 5.28 12.47 -6.79
N PHE A 179 5.96 12.81 -5.72
CA PHE A 179 7.13 13.68 -5.72
C PHE A 179 8.29 13.01 -5.01
N ASN A 180 9.49 13.14 -5.55
CA ASN A 180 10.70 12.60 -4.93
C ASN A 180 11.85 13.56 -5.07
N LYS A 181 12.62 13.71 -3.97
CA LYS A 181 13.90 14.45 -3.92
C LYS A 181 14.91 13.64 -3.13
N GLY A 182 16.03 13.31 -3.77
CA GLY A 182 17.18 12.69 -3.14
C GLY A 182 18.26 13.71 -2.79
N PHE A 183 18.99 13.46 -1.70
CA PHE A 183 20.15 14.21 -1.20
C PHE A 183 21.31 13.20 -1.00
N PRO A 184 22.07 12.88 -2.07
CA PRO A 184 23.08 11.82 -2.03
C PRO A 184 24.19 12.05 -1.01
N SER A 185 24.60 13.31 -0.80
CA SER A 185 25.69 13.68 0.11
C SER A 185 25.44 13.24 1.55
N ILE A 186 24.18 13.20 1.97
CA ILE A 186 23.77 12.79 3.32
C ILE A 186 22.96 11.49 3.32
N THR A 187 22.91 10.79 2.17
CA THR A 187 22.15 9.55 1.97
C THR A 187 20.68 9.64 2.39
N LEU A 188 20.08 10.83 2.21
CA LEU A 188 18.70 11.13 2.57
C LEU A 188 17.84 11.19 1.31
N ARG A 189 16.61 10.71 1.43
CA ARG A 189 15.56 10.84 0.41
C ARG A 189 14.26 11.26 1.06
N VAL A 190 13.62 12.27 0.49
CA VAL A 190 12.28 12.73 0.89
C VAL A 190 11.36 12.53 -0.31
N PHE A 191 10.23 11.90 -0.08
CA PHE A 191 9.26 11.67 -1.13
C PHE A 191 7.84 11.72 -0.59
N SER A 192 6.89 12.09 -1.44
CA SER A 192 5.47 12.12 -1.09
C SER A 192 4.65 11.38 -2.12
N LEU A 193 3.57 10.76 -1.64
CA LEU A 193 2.55 10.10 -2.43
C LEU A 193 1.19 10.62 -2.01
N ASN A 194 0.46 11.19 -2.97
CA ASN A 194 -0.92 11.62 -2.79
C ASN A 194 -1.80 10.77 -3.71
N LYS A 195 -2.80 10.10 -3.16
CA LYS A 195 -3.71 9.20 -3.89
C LYS A 195 -5.14 9.59 -3.60
N TYR A 196 -5.93 9.76 -4.64
CA TYR A 196 -7.35 10.02 -4.53
C TYR A 196 -8.14 8.92 -5.25
N GLU A 197 -9.12 8.34 -4.55
CA GLU A 197 -10.01 7.31 -5.09
C GLU A 197 -11.44 7.81 -5.09
N ILE A 198 -12.10 7.70 -6.23
CA ILE A 198 -13.53 7.91 -6.41
C ILE A 198 -14.17 6.53 -6.52
N ASN A 199 -15.10 6.22 -5.63
CA ASN A 199 -15.79 4.93 -5.63
C ASN A 199 -17.17 5.04 -6.29
N GLY A 200 -17.51 4.04 -7.11
CA GLY A 200 -18.86 3.84 -7.64
C GLY A 200 -19.80 3.18 -6.63
N ALA A 201 -21.05 3.02 -6.99
CA ALA A 201 -22.00 2.20 -6.25
C ALA A 201 -21.85 0.73 -6.65
N ASN A 202 -22.09 -0.18 -5.70
CA ASN A 202 -22.18 -1.61 -5.96
C ASN A 202 -23.62 -2.02 -6.37
N SER A 203 -23.85 -3.33 -6.55
CA SER A 203 -25.17 -3.88 -6.94
C SER A 203 -26.31 -3.61 -5.93
N GLU A 204 -25.95 -3.19 -4.71
CA GLU A 204 -26.91 -2.85 -3.65
C GLU A 204 -27.13 -1.34 -3.47
N ASP A 205 -26.77 -0.51 -4.44
CA ASP A 205 -26.77 0.95 -4.34
C ASP A 205 -25.95 1.48 -3.13
N TYR A 206 -25.00 0.69 -2.63
CA TYR A 206 -24.06 1.15 -1.63
C TYR A 206 -22.80 1.70 -2.28
N ARG A 207 -22.46 2.94 -1.94
CA ARG A 207 -21.27 3.64 -2.40
C ARG A 207 -20.36 3.94 -1.24
N TYR A 208 -19.19 3.33 -1.24
CA TYR A 208 -18.12 3.66 -0.29
C TYR A 208 -17.67 5.11 -0.48
N GLY A 209 -17.37 5.79 0.61
CA GLY A 209 -16.88 7.17 0.57
C GLY A 209 -15.59 7.29 -0.26
N ASN A 210 -15.45 8.41 -0.97
CA ASN A 210 -14.20 8.70 -1.66
C ASN A 210 -13.05 8.80 -0.66
N PHE A 211 -11.85 8.43 -1.10
CA PHE A 211 -10.71 8.29 -0.22
C PHE A 211 -9.55 9.14 -0.73
N LEU A 212 -8.99 9.98 0.16
CA LEU A 212 -7.78 10.74 -0.08
C LEU A 212 -6.70 10.31 0.90
N MET A 213 -5.59 9.83 0.37
CA MET A 213 -4.39 9.51 1.13
C MET A 213 -3.28 10.49 0.78
N ASN A 214 -2.69 11.11 1.79
CA ASN A 214 -1.48 11.91 1.64
C ASN A 214 -0.38 11.28 2.50
N SER A 215 0.75 10.97 1.90
CA SER A 215 1.90 10.36 2.58
C SER A 215 3.17 11.14 2.31
N LEU A 216 3.93 11.42 3.36
CA LEU A 216 5.27 11.97 3.32
C LEU A 216 6.23 10.96 3.93
N PHE A 217 7.32 10.68 3.23
CA PHE A 217 8.33 9.73 3.65
C PHE A 217 9.70 10.40 3.75
N ILE A 218 10.40 10.08 4.81
CA ILE A 218 11.80 10.46 5.02
C ILE A 218 12.58 9.16 5.15
N SER A 219 13.46 8.89 4.18
CA SER A 219 14.27 7.68 4.10
C SER A 219 15.74 8.03 4.25
N LYS A 220 16.45 7.33 5.13
CA LYS A 220 17.89 7.48 5.33
C LYS A 220 18.58 6.12 5.35
N LYS A 221 19.71 6.03 4.66
CA LYS A 221 20.58 4.87 4.76
C LYS A 221 21.24 4.86 6.15
N ILE A 222 21.03 3.78 6.92
CA ILE A 222 21.58 3.59 8.27
C ILE A 222 22.97 2.95 8.17
N CYS A 223 23.06 1.85 7.42
CA CYS A 223 24.31 1.15 7.12
C CYS A 223 24.21 0.49 5.73
N ASN A 224 25.22 -0.28 5.32
CA ASN A 224 25.40 -0.68 3.91
C ASN A 224 24.13 -1.15 3.19
N ASN A 225 23.32 -1.99 3.81
CA ASN A 225 22.13 -2.59 3.19
C ASN A 225 20.83 -2.21 3.92
N PHE A 226 20.89 -1.42 5.00
CA PHE A 226 19.74 -1.04 5.80
C PHE A 226 19.35 0.41 5.60
N PHE A 227 18.04 0.63 5.44
CA PHE A 227 17.42 1.95 5.35
C PHE A 227 16.33 2.06 6.42
N GLY A 228 16.37 3.14 7.17
CA GLY A 228 15.28 3.55 8.04
C GLY A 228 14.38 4.51 7.29
N ILE A 229 13.08 4.33 7.41
CA ILE A 229 12.07 5.20 6.79
C ILE A 229 11.05 5.58 7.84
N ILE A 230 10.69 6.85 7.89
CA ILE A 230 9.53 7.32 8.67
C ILE A 230 8.51 7.83 7.67
N GLN A 231 7.28 7.33 7.78
CA GLN A 231 6.13 7.79 7.00
C GLN A 231 5.17 8.53 7.92
N PHE A 232 4.72 9.70 7.45
CA PHE A 232 3.56 10.42 7.97
C PHE A 232 2.45 10.28 6.95
N ARG A 233 1.31 9.69 7.34
CA ARG A 233 0.20 9.43 6.43
C ARG A 233 -1.09 9.97 6.99
N SER A 234 -1.85 10.72 6.18
CA SER A 234 -3.21 11.13 6.45
C SER A 234 -4.16 10.40 5.51
N ASP A 235 -5.08 9.66 6.10
CA ASP A 235 -6.15 8.91 5.42
C ASP A 235 -7.48 9.61 5.69
N ASN A 236 -8.05 10.22 4.64
CA ASN A 236 -9.33 10.93 4.70
C ASN A 236 -10.36 10.17 3.87
N ARG A 237 -11.41 9.69 4.52
CA ARG A 237 -12.53 9.01 3.88
C ARG A 237 -13.80 9.81 4.07
N GLN A 238 -14.46 10.14 2.96
CA GLN A 238 -15.79 10.72 3.00
C GLN A 238 -16.80 9.70 3.58
N PRO A 239 -17.93 10.16 4.13
CA PRO A 239 -19.01 9.26 4.53
C PRO A 239 -19.53 8.44 3.33
N ASP A 240 -19.86 7.19 3.61
CA ASP A 240 -20.48 6.28 2.67
C ASP A 240 -21.92 6.71 2.36
N ARG A 241 -22.51 6.17 1.30
CA ARG A 241 -23.90 6.42 0.93
C ARG A 241 -24.61 5.11 0.63
N TYR A 242 -25.85 5.03 1.07
CA TYR A 242 -26.77 3.94 0.74
C TYR A 242 -28.05 4.55 0.15
N ASN A 243 -28.45 4.12 -1.04
CA ASN A 243 -29.57 4.72 -1.78
C ASN A 243 -29.45 6.25 -1.84
N LYS A 244 -28.25 6.78 -2.15
CA LYS A 244 -27.90 8.21 -2.20
C LYS A 244 -27.94 8.96 -0.86
N VAL A 245 -28.42 8.35 0.22
CA VAL A 245 -28.45 8.92 1.57
C VAL A 245 -27.12 8.66 2.27
N VAL A 246 -26.63 9.64 3.04
CA VAL A 246 -25.40 9.48 3.82
C VAL A 246 -25.61 8.42 4.89
N PHE A 247 -24.71 7.43 4.88
CA PHE A 247 -24.71 6.37 5.90
C PHE A 247 -24.05 6.88 7.17
N VAL A 248 -24.82 6.93 8.24
CA VAL A 248 -24.34 7.35 9.58
C VAL A 248 -23.30 6.35 10.08
N ASN A 249 -22.32 6.80 10.86
CA ASN A 249 -21.18 6.01 11.36
C ASN A 249 -20.23 5.53 10.25
N SER A 250 -20.02 6.35 9.25
CA SER A 250 -19.02 6.15 8.20
C SER A 250 -18.30 7.46 7.90
N GLY A 251 -17.11 7.36 7.33
CA GLY A 251 -16.24 8.52 7.10
C GLY A 251 -15.27 8.79 8.26
N SER A 252 -14.05 9.19 7.93
CA SER A 252 -12.99 9.34 8.92
C SER A 252 -11.84 10.19 8.41
N GLU A 253 -11.11 10.77 9.35
CA GLU A 253 -9.77 11.33 9.17
C GLU A 253 -8.83 10.69 10.19
N VAL A 254 -7.78 10.02 9.71
CA VAL A 254 -6.81 9.32 10.56
C VAL A 254 -5.41 9.69 10.13
N ILE A 255 -4.57 10.10 11.09
CA ILE A 255 -3.15 10.36 10.83
C ILE A 255 -2.34 9.23 11.46
N PHE A 256 -1.43 8.67 10.67
CA PHE A 256 -0.52 7.60 11.08
C PHE A 256 0.92 8.09 11.07
N VAL A 257 1.69 7.60 12.02
CA VAL A 257 3.15 7.59 11.98
C VAL A 257 3.59 6.15 11.83
N SER A 258 4.36 5.89 10.79
CA SER A 258 4.77 4.52 10.44
C SER A 258 6.28 4.44 10.30
N PRO A 259 7.00 3.87 11.29
CA PRO A 259 8.39 3.48 11.11
C PRO A 259 8.50 2.26 10.19
N HIS A 260 9.48 2.30 9.29
CA HIS A 260 9.82 1.19 8.41
C HIS A 260 11.31 0.87 8.52
N LEU A 261 11.63 -0.40 8.39
CA LEU A 261 12.99 -0.88 8.20
C LEU A 261 13.06 -1.64 6.87
N SER A 262 13.95 -1.19 5.99
CA SER A 262 14.18 -1.81 4.69
C SER A 262 15.57 -2.41 4.64
N TYR A 263 15.66 -3.65 4.17
CA TYR A 263 16.91 -4.38 3.98
C TYR A 263 17.08 -4.82 2.52
N SER A 264 18.19 -4.40 1.90
CA SER A 264 18.55 -4.79 0.54
C SER A 264 19.46 -6.03 0.56
N ILE A 265 18.94 -7.18 0.11
CA ILE A 265 19.70 -8.44 0.13
C ILE A 265 20.78 -8.43 -0.96
N SER A 266 20.49 -7.96 -2.17
CA SER A 266 21.40 -8.06 -3.33
C SER A 266 21.18 -6.99 -4.39
N GLY A 267 20.82 -5.77 -4.01
CA GLY A 267 20.51 -4.69 -4.98
C GLY A 267 19.28 -4.92 -5.87
N LYS A 268 18.77 -6.14 -5.94
CA LYS A 268 17.57 -6.54 -6.70
C LYS A 268 16.43 -7.03 -5.80
N TRP A 269 16.74 -7.46 -4.58
CA TRP A 269 15.80 -7.95 -3.61
C TRP A 269 15.78 -7.03 -2.40
N HIS A 270 14.59 -6.66 -1.96
CA HIS A 270 14.38 -5.85 -0.76
C HIS A 270 13.31 -6.49 0.12
N ILE A 271 13.56 -6.47 1.42
CA ILE A 271 12.58 -6.83 2.44
C ILE A 271 12.27 -5.57 3.22
N ASP A 272 11.00 -5.26 3.37
CA ASP A 272 10.54 -4.12 4.17
C ASP A 272 9.60 -4.60 5.27
N ILE A 273 9.78 -4.04 6.46
CA ILE A 273 8.89 -4.25 7.61
C ILE A 273 8.40 -2.88 8.04
N LEU A 274 7.12 -2.73 8.23
CA LEU A 274 6.53 -1.50 8.74
C LEU A 274 5.48 -1.78 9.82
N THR A 275 5.26 -0.79 10.66
CA THR A 275 4.15 -0.77 11.61
C THR A 275 3.47 0.59 11.54
N ASP A 276 2.13 0.60 11.43
CA ASP A 276 1.33 1.82 11.47
C ASP A 276 0.80 2.07 12.89
N PHE A 277 1.05 3.27 13.39
CA PHE A 277 0.49 3.76 14.65
C PHE A 277 -0.42 4.96 14.36
N PRO A 278 -1.75 4.85 14.58
CA PRO A 278 -2.64 5.98 14.44
C PRO A 278 -2.42 6.97 15.60
N VAL A 279 -1.94 8.18 15.29
CA VAL A 279 -1.64 9.23 16.28
C VAL A 279 -2.76 10.26 16.40
N TYR A 280 -3.60 10.39 15.38
CA TYR A 280 -4.81 11.21 15.39
C TYR A 280 -5.95 10.44 14.74
N LYS A 281 -7.15 10.58 15.31
CA LYS A 281 -8.37 9.91 14.85
C LYS A 281 -9.53 10.85 14.96
N ASN A 282 -10.32 10.98 13.90
CA ASN A 282 -11.59 11.69 13.89
C ASN A 282 -12.59 10.94 13.01
N TYR A 283 -13.72 10.53 13.58
CA TYR A 283 -14.70 9.67 12.93
C TYR A 283 -16.10 10.30 12.91
N VAL A 284 -16.78 10.20 11.77
CA VAL A 284 -18.18 10.59 11.69
C VAL A 284 -19.04 9.51 12.33
N GLY A 285 -19.67 9.84 13.50
CA GLY A 285 -20.41 8.89 14.31
C GLY A 285 -19.50 7.92 15.08
N LYS A 286 -20.08 6.83 15.61
CA LYS A 286 -19.37 5.82 16.40
C LYS A 286 -18.80 4.73 15.50
N GLN A 287 -17.47 4.57 15.48
CA GLN A 287 -16.79 3.59 14.64
C GLN A 287 -15.69 2.85 15.40
N LEU A 288 -15.52 1.55 15.07
CA LEU A 288 -14.41 0.73 15.54
C LEU A 288 -13.14 1.14 14.77
N THR A 289 -12.05 1.42 15.48
CA THR A 289 -10.90 2.09 14.91
C THR A 289 -9.64 1.23 14.97
N PRO A 290 -8.72 1.34 13.99
CA PRO A 290 -7.45 0.63 14.05
C PRO A 290 -6.64 1.06 15.27
N LYS A 291 -6.07 0.06 15.95
CA LYS A 291 -5.14 0.23 17.07
C LYS A 291 -3.71 0.21 16.56
N TYR A 292 -3.40 -0.75 15.73
CA TYR A 292 -2.14 -0.88 15.00
C TYR A 292 -2.33 -1.72 13.73
N SER A 293 -1.39 -1.61 12.83
CA SER A 293 -1.20 -2.61 11.77
C SER A 293 0.28 -2.79 11.50
N TYR A 294 0.63 -3.95 10.98
CA TYR A 294 1.99 -4.22 10.51
C TYR A 294 1.96 -4.86 9.13
N ALA A 295 3.03 -4.67 8.38
CA ALA A 295 3.21 -5.33 7.10
C ALA A 295 4.66 -5.74 6.91
N ILE A 296 4.80 -6.82 6.14
CA ILE A 296 6.07 -7.31 5.62
C ILE A 296 5.95 -7.39 4.10
N SER A 297 6.94 -6.90 3.37
CA SER A 297 6.97 -7.00 1.92
C SER A 297 8.30 -7.55 1.41
N LEU A 298 8.21 -8.27 0.30
CA LEU A 298 9.32 -8.73 -0.49
C LEU A 298 9.22 -8.13 -1.88
N THR A 299 10.24 -7.39 -2.26
CA THR A 299 10.33 -6.68 -3.54
C THR A 299 11.43 -7.25 -4.39
N ARG A 300 11.18 -7.39 -5.70
CA ARG A 300 12.20 -7.78 -6.67
C ARG A 300 12.09 -6.98 -7.96
N ASP A 301 13.25 -6.50 -8.42
CA ASP A 301 13.44 -5.89 -9.73
C ASP A 301 14.01 -6.90 -10.72
N PHE A 302 13.33 -7.04 -11.88
CA PHE A 302 13.78 -7.81 -13.01
C PHE A 302 14.11 -6.83 -14.13
N ASN A 303 15.40 -6.59 -14.34
CA ASN A 303 15.88 -5.76 -15.44
C ASN A 303 16.17 -6.68 -16.62
N ASN A 304 15.42 -6.57 -17.71
CA ASN A 304 15.86 -7.12 -18.98
C ASN A 304 17.02 -6.24 -19.45
N CYS A 305 18.25 -6.67 -19.17
CA CYS A 305 19.42 -6.09 -19.82
C CYS A 305 19.32 -6.40 -21.31
N VAL A 306 18.89 -5.42 -22.11
CA VAL A 306 19.22 -5.45 -23.54
C VAL A 306 20.74 -5.40 -23.58
N PRO A 307 21.43 -6.36 -24.25
CA PRO A 307 22.87 -6.27 -24.42
C PRO A 307 23.19 -4.90 -24.99
N LYS A 308 24.16 -4.19 -24.40
CA LYS A 308 24.70 -2.99 -25.01
C LYS A 308 25.21 -3.43 -26.39
N GLU A 309 24.63 -2.86 -27.46
CA GLU A 309 25.24 -3.01 -28.80
C GLU A 309 26.71 -2.65 -28.67
N PRO A 310 27.62 -3.46 -29.25
CA PRO A 310 29.02 -3.12 -29.21
C PRO A 310 29.20 -1.78 -29.91
N VAL A 311 29.75 -0.80 -29.16
CA VAL A 311 30.14 0.47 -29.74
C VAL A 311 31.18 0.17 -30.79
N ASN A 312 30.78 0.22 -32.08
CA ASN A 312 31.74 0.19 -33.21
C ASN A 312 32.65 1.41 -33.04
N GLN A 313 33.84 1.17 -32.52
CA GLN A 313 34.94 2.11 -32.59
C GLN A 313 35.31 2.19 -34.10
N LYS A 314 34.98 3.34 -34.70
CA LYS A 314 35.56 3.79 -35.95
C LYS A 314 36.60 4.83 -35.64
#